data_258257b6ad3cf23db793a7506c947b8a
#
_entry.id   258257b6ad3cf23db793a7506c947b8a
#
_cell.length_a   1.000
_cell.length_b   1.000
_cell.length_c   1.000
_cell.angle_alpha   90.00
_cell.angle_beta   90.00
_cell.angle_gamma   90.00
#
_symmetry.space_group_name_H-M   'P 1'
#
loop_
_entity.id
_entity.type
_entity.pdbx_description
1 polymer ?
#
loop_
_entity_poly.entity_id
_entity_poly.type
_entity_poly.pdbx_seq_one_letter_code
_entity_poly.pdbx_strand_id
1 'polypeptide(L)'
;MSDPISTFFDAWQIESADQRLEQISKAVNADIRYDDPRTPQTVTGIDALNDYVGMFSANAPGWTAKVVNTDITGDMTRATVAFGGKGPDGKEMSQLGQYFVETDGDLISRMVGFVGTGAQE
;
A
#
# COMPACT_ATOMS: atom_id res chain seq x y z
N MET A 1 -17.59 -4.35 -7.25
CA MET A 1 -17.03 -3.10 -6.68
C MET A 1 -15.68 -3.38 -6.11
N SER A 2 -14.69 -2.64 -6.53
CA SER A 2 -13.36 -2.83 -5.96
C SER A 2 -13.29 -2.16 -4.60
N ASP A 3 -12.70 -2.88 -3.67
CA ASP A 3 -12.35 -2.43 -2.35
C ASP A 3 -11.27 -1.35 -2.47
N PRO A 4 -11.39 -0.20 -1.77
CA PRO A 4 -10.38 0.86 -1.87
C PRO A 4 -8.99 0.38 -1.47
N ILE A 5 -8.87 -0.57 -0.56
CA ILE A 5 -7.57 -1.09 -0.15
C ILE A 5 -6.91 -1.84 -1.32
N SER A 6 -7.65 -2.72 -1.99
CA SER A 6 -7.14 -3.44 -3.16
C SER A 6 -6.81 -2.47 -4.30
N THR A 7 -7.66 -1.47 -4.52
CA THR A 7 -7.44 -0.45 -5.54
C THR A 7 -6.14 0.30 -5.28
N PHE A 8 -5.88 0.66 -4.01
CA PHE A 8 -4.66 1.36 -3.63
C PHE A 8 -3.41 0.49 -3.88
N PHE A 9 -3.43 -0.77 -3.45
CA PHE A 9 -2.24 -1.62 -3.62
C PHE A 9 -2.04 -2.05 -5.07
N ASP A 10 -3.10 -2.14 -5.87
CA ASP A 10 -2.95 -2.37 -7.31
C ASP A 10 -2.17 -1.23 -7.99
N ALA A 11 -2.26 -0.02 -7.46
CA ALA A 11 -1.51 1.12 -7.98
C ALA A 11 0.00 0.97 -7.81
N TRP A 12 0.45 0.13 -6.86
CA TRP A 12 1.88 -0.06 -6.60
C TRP A 12 2.63 -0.72 -7.78
N GLN A 13 1.90 -1.38 -8.70
CA GLN A 13 2.45 -2.00 -9.89
C GLN A 13 2.38 -1.10 -11.12
N ILE A 14 1.78 0.08 -11.01
CA ILE A 14 1.63 1.00 -12.15
C ILE A 14 2.89 1.86 -12.27
N GLU A 15 3.57 1.76 -13.42
CA GLU A 15 4.80 2.51 -13.66
C GLU A 15 4.55 3.96 -14.05
N SER A 16 3.46 4.22 -14.79
CA SER A 16 3.11 5.58 -15.20
C SER A 16 2.63 6.40 -14.00
N ALA A 17 3.31 7.50 -13.71
CA ALA A 17 2.96 8.38 -12.59
C ALA A 17 1.54 8.93 -12.72
N ASP A 18 1.13 9.28 -13.94
CA ASP A 18 -0.20 9.84 -14.17
C ASP A 18 -1.30 8.80 -13.96
N GLN A 19 -1.10 7.58 -14.46
CA GLN A 19 -2.07 6.49 -14.28
C GLN A 19 -2.13 6.07 -12.83
N ARG A 20 -0.99 6.01 -12.16
CA ARG A 20 -0.92 5.66 -10.73
C ARG A 20 -1.64 6.71 -9.89
N LEU A 21 -1.44 7.99 -10.19
CA LEU A 21 -2.11 9.08 -9.48
C LEU A 21 -3.63 8.97 -9.62
N GLU A 22 -4.10 8.67 -10.83
CA GLU A 22 -5.52 8.49 -11.07
C GLU A 22 -6.09 7.35 -10.24
N GLN A 23 -5.40 6.22 -10.21
CA GLN A 23 -5.82 5.05 -9.44
C GLN A 23 -5.85 5.33 -7.93
N ILE A 24 -4.79 5.97 -7.41
CA ILE A 24 -4.71 6.32 -5.98
C ILE A 24 -5.85 7.29 -5.62
N SER A 25 -6.15 8.25 -6.51
CA SER A 25 -7.22 9.22 -6.27
C SER A 25 -8.60 8.58 -6.11
N LYS A 26 -8.79 7.39 -6.67
CA LYS A 26 -10.04 6.65 -6.52
C LYS A 26 -10.12 5.88 -5.20
N ALA A 27 -8.99 5.65 -4.54
CA ALA A 27 -8.90 4.81 -3.36
C ALA A 27 -8.78 5.61 -2.06
N VAL A 28 -8.17 6.78 -2.09
CA VAL A 28 -7.85 7.56 -0.89
C VAL A 28 -8.45 8.97 -0.99
N ASN A 29 -8.71 9.58 0.16
CA ASN A 29 -9.21 10.95 0.16
C ASN A 29 -8.05 11.96 0.02
N ALA A 30 -8.40 13.22 -0.21
CA ALA A 30 -7.41 14.27 -0.45
C ALA A 30 -6.49 14.52 0.75
N ASP A 31 -6.96 14.19 1.94
CA ASP A 31 -6.24 14.42 3.20
C ASP A 31 -5.56 13.14 3.71
N ILE A 32 -5.35 12.17 2.85
CA ILE A 32 -4.76 10.87 3.23
C ILE A 32 -3.48 11.06 4.05
N ARG A 33 -3.35 10.25 5.09
CA ARG A 33 -2.14 10.16 5.90
C ARG A 33 -1.63 8.73 5.85
N TYR A 34 -0.38 8.60 5.45
CA TYR A 34 0.25 7.30 5.23
C TYR A 34 1.56 7.21 5.98
N ASP A 35 1.74 6.13 6.71
CA ASP A 35 2.97 5.80 7.41
C ASP A 35 3.32 4.34 7.18
N ASP A 36 4.60 4.03 7.01
CA ASP A 36 5.12 2.67 7.06
C ASP A 36 6.55 2.71 7.59
N PRO A 37 7.22 1.54 7.78
CA PRO A 37 8.55 1.54 8.38
C PRO A 37 9.63 2.26 7.57
N ARG A 38 9.37 2.59 6.32
CA ARG A 38 10.33 3.25 5.44
C ARG A 38 10.09 4.74 5.31
N THR A 39 8.92 5.24 5.73
CA THR A 39 8.67 6.68 5.64
C THR A 39 9.39 7.40 6.78
N PRO A 40 10.20 8.43 6.47
CA PRO A 40 10.89 9.19 7.51
C PRO A 40 9.93 10.07 8.31
N GLN A 41 8.79 10.38 7.72
CA GLN A 41 7.72 11.16 8.37
C GLN A 41 6.40 10.81 7.67
N THR A 42 5.28 11.17 8.29
CA THR A 42 3.97 10.91 7.72
C THR A 42 3.86 11.54 6.33
N VAL A 43 3.43 10.72 5.37
CA VAL A 43 3.13 11.18 4.02
C VAL A 43 1.70 11.71 4.01
N THR A 44 1.52 12.96 3.63
CA THR A 44 0.22 13.62 3.64
C THR A 44 -0.14 14.09 2.23
N GLY A 45 -1.35 13.74 1.79
CA GLY A 45 -1.86 14.15 0.50
C GLY A 45 -1.58 13.16 -0.62
N ILE A 46 -2.39 13.24 -1.68
CA ILE A 46 -2.35 12.28 -2.77
C ILE A 46 -1.06 12.38 -3.59
N ASP A 47 -0.60 13.59 -3.88
CA ASP A 47 0.60 13.79 -4.71
C ASP A 47 1.84 13.21 -4.03
N ALA A 48 2.02 13.49 -2.74
CA ALA A 48 3.14 12.96 -1.98
C ALA A 48 3.07 11.44 -1.87
N LEU A 49 1.86 10.90 -1.71
CA LEU A 49 1.66 9.46 -1.65
C LEU A 49 1.98 8.79 -2.98
N ASN A 50 1.57 9.42 -4.08
CA ASN A 50 1.89 8.92 -5.42
C ASN A 50 3.40 8.86 -5.65
N ASP A 51 4.12 9.91 -5.23
CA ASP A 51 5.58 9.93 -5.34
C ASP A 51 6.22 8.82 -4.52
N TYR A 52 5.72 8.60 -3.30
CA TYR A 52 6.24 7.56 -2.43
C TYR A 52 6.02 6.15 -3.03
N VAL A 53 4.81 5.89 -3.52
CA VAL A 53 4.49 4.60 -4.15
C VAL A 53 5.34 4.39 -5.41
N GLY A 54 5.59 5.46 -6.15
CA GLY A 54 6.45 5.41 -7.34
C GLY A 54 7.88 4.99 -7.02
N MET A 55 8.38 5.29 -5.83
CA MET A 55 9.70 4.85 -5.41
C MET A 55 9.78 3.33 -5.27
N PHE A 56 8.69 2.69 -4.84
CA PHE A 56 8.63 1.23 -4.80
C PHE A 56 8.79 0.64 -6.20
N SER A 57 8.04 1.19 -7.16
CA SER A 57 8.10 0.73 -8.56
C SER A 57 9.50 0.92 -9.15
N ALA A 58 10.15 2.04 -8.83
CA ALA A 58 11.49 2.35 -9.35
C ALA A 58 12.59 1.51 -8.68
N ASN A 59 12.46 1.23 -7.37
CA ASN A 59 13.48 0.51 -6.61
C ASN A 59 13.33 -1.01 -6.65
N ALA A 60 12.14 -1.48 -6.98
CA ALA A 60 11.84 -2.91 -7.03
C ALA A 60 11.07 -3.23 -8.32
N PRO A 61 11.71 -3.08 -9.50
CA PRO A 61 11.04 -3.33 -10.78
C PRO A 61 10.51 -4.76 -10.85
N GLY A 62 9.26 -4.91 -11.29
CA GLY A 62 8.64 -6.22 -11.40
C GLY A 62 8.06 -6.77 -10.11
N TRP A 63 8.29 -6.09 -8.99
CA TRP A 63 7.67 -6.47 -7.72
C TRP A 63 6.21 -6.02 -7.68
N THR A 64 5.40 -6.77 -6.95
CA THR A 64 3.97 -6.48 -6.80
C THR A 64 3.60 -6.41 -5.33
N ALA A 65 2.52 -5.68 -5.06
CA ALA A 65 1.88 -5.64 -3.75
C ALA A 65 0.47 -6.19 -3.92
N LYS A 66 0.12 -7.21 -3.13
CA LYS A 66 -1.17 -7.88 -3.28
C LYS A 66 -1.81 -8.07 -1.92
N VAL A 67 -3.06 -7.65 -1.79
CA VAL A 67 -3.84 -7.88 -0.58
C VAL A 67 -4.25 -9.34 -0.53
N VAL A 68 -3.83 -10.04 0.51
CA VAL A 68 -4.09 -11.48 0.65
C VAL A 68 -5.12 -11.79 1.73
N ASN A 69 -5.38 -10.86 2.63
CA ASN A 69 -6.39 -11.03 3.66
C ASN A 69 -6.80 -9.68 4.24
N THR A 70 -8.07 -9.56 4.65
CA THR A 70 -8.56 -8.38 5.36
C THR A 70 -9.47 -8.80 6.49
N ASP A 71 -9.40 -8.08 7.62
CA ASP A 71 -10.26 -8.23 8.78
C ASP A 71 -10.74 -6.86 9.22
N ILE A 72 -11.97 -6.78 9.70
CA ILE A 72 -12.55 -5.52 10.18
C ILE A 72 -12.94 -5.67 11.64
N THR A 73 -12.52 -4.69 12.44
CA THR A 73 -12.95 -4.57 13.83
C THR A 73 -13.34 -3.12 14.07
N GLY A 74 -14.61 -2.88 14.39
CA GLY A 74 -15.11 -1.51 14.53
C GLY A 74 -14.94 -0.74 13.23
N ASP A 75 -14.27 0.39 13.31
CA ASP A 75 -14.01 1.25 12.13
C ASP A 75 -12.64 1.01 11.50
N MET A 76 -11.92 0.00 11.97
CA MET A 76 -10.56 -0.27 11.53
C MET A 76 -10.50 -1.55 10.69
N THR A 77 -9.82 -1.48 9.56
CA THR A 77 -9.54 -2.65 8.74
C THR A 77 -8.07 -3.00 8.86
N ARG A 78 -7.80 -4.27 9.10
CA ARG A 78 -6.43 -4.80 9.01
C ARG A 78 -6.30 -5.53 7.69
N ALA A 79 -5.30 -5.13 6.89
CA ALA A 79 -5.03 -5.77 5.60
C ALA A 79 -3.65 -6.39 5.64
N THR A 80 -3.57 -7.66 5.26
CA THR A 80 -2.28 -8.33 5.06
C THR A 80 -1.92 -8.24 3.59
N VAL A 81 -0.72 -7.74 3.30
CA VAL A 81 -0.26 -7.48 1.94
C VAL A 81 1.01 -8.29 1.69
N ALA A 82 1.03 -9.01 0.58
CA ALA A 82 2.22 -9.72 0.14
C ALA A 82 2.96 -8.86 -0.89
N PHE A 83 4.21 -8.54 -0.57
CA PHE A 83 5.13 -7.88 -1.49
C PHE A 83 6.03 -8.97 -2.07
N GLY A 84 6.04 -9.13 -3.38
CA GLY A 84 6.76 -10.23 -3.99
C GLY A 84 7.33 -9.88 -5.35
N GLY A 85 8.41 -10.59 -5.69
CA GLY A 85 9.10 -10.43 -6.95
C GLY A 85 10.37 -11.24 -6.95
N LYS A 86 11.21 -11.04 -7.98
CA LYS A 86 12.49 -11.72 -8.07
C LYS A 86 13.58 -10.90 -7.41
N GLY A 87 14.37 -11.54 -6.57
CA GLY A 87 15.55 -10.94 -5.97
C GLY A 87 16.72 -10.85 -6.94
N PRO A 88 17.85 -10.29 -6.49
CA PRO A 88 19.04 -10.12 -7.37
C PRO A 88 19.59 -11.42 -7.94
N ASP A 89 19.33 -12.54 -7.28
CA ASP A 89 19.77 -13.87 -7.72
C ASP A 89 18.75 -14.57 -8.62
N GLY A 90 17.66 -13.89 -8.99
CA GLY A 90 16.61 -14.45 -9.84
C GLY A 90 15.61 -15.33 -9.11
N LYS A 91 15.77 -15.53 -7.81
CA LYS A 91 14.82 -16.33 -7.02
C LYS A 91 13.63 -15.49 -6.58
N GLU A 92 12.48 -16.12 -6.53
CA GLU A 92 11.29 -15.46 -6.04
C GLU A 92 11.40 -15.19 -4.55
N MET A 93 11.05 -13.96 -4.17
CA MET A 93 11.03 -13.52 -2.78
C MET A 93 9.66 -12.94 -2.48
N SER A 94 9.22 -13.12 -1.24
CA SER A 94 8.00 -12.47 -0.79
C SER A 94 8.14 -12.04 0.66
N GLN A 95 7.47 -10.96 1.00
CA GLN A 95 7.45 -10.43 2.36
C GLN A 95 6.03 -10.00 2.68
N LEU A 96 5.53 -10.39 3.85
CA LEU A 96 4.22 -9.95 4.30
C LEU A 96 4.34 -8.69 5.14
N GLY A 97 3.36 -7.82 5.00
CA GLY A 97 3.20 -6.66 5.85
C GLY A 97 1.74 -6.54 6.26
N GLN A 98 1.49 -5.86 7.36
CA GLN A 98 0.12 -5.59 7.81
C GLN A 98 -0.13 -4.09 7.83
N TYR A 99 -1.28 -3.70 7.31
CA TYR A 99 -1.69 -2.31 7.25
C TYR A 99 -2.99 -2.14 8.04
N PHE A 100 -3.02 -1.10 8.85
CA PHE A 100 -4.21 -0.71 9.58
C PHE A 100 -4.79 0.50 8.87
N VAL A 101 -6.06 0.40 8.47
CA VAL A 101 -6.68 1.32 7.54
C VAL A 101 -7.96 1.90 8.13
N GLU A 102 -8.04 3.22 8.17
CA GLU A 102 -9.28 3.94 8.47
C GLU A 102 -9.85 4.49 7.19
N THR A 103 -11.16 4.41 7.04
CA THR A 103 -11.86 4.97 5.87
C THR A 103 -12.83 6.05 6.30
N ASP A 104 -13.06 6.99 5.39
CA ASP A 104 -14.10 8.00 5.50
C ASP A 104 -15.00 7.82 4.29
N GLY A 105 -16.18 7.24 4.51
CA GLY A 105 -17.01 6.79 3.41
C GLY A 105 -16.32 5.65 2.64
N ASP A 106 -16.17 5.83 1.34
CA ASP A 106 -15.56 4.82 0.47
C ASP A 106 -14.07 5.06 0.22
N LEU A 107 -13.47 6.04 0.89
CA LEU A 107 -12.08 6.42 0.66
C LEU A 107 -11.24 6.21 1.91
N ILE A 108 -9.98 5.81 1.70
CA ILE A 108 -9.03 5.64 2.79
C ILE A 108 -8.59 7.01 3.30
N SER A 109 -8.73 7.24 4.61
CA SER A 109 -8.32 8.49 5.25
C SER A 109 -6.99 8.37 5.97
N ARG A 110 -6.65 7.17 6.44
CA ARG A 110 -5.39 6.92 7.14
C ARG A 110 -4.96 5.47 6.93
N MET A 111 -3.67 5.27 6.74
CA MET A 111 -3.09 3.95 6.58
C MET A 111 -1.74 3.88 7.28
N VAL A 112 -1.55 2.86 8.11
CA VAL A 112 -0.29 2.63 8.83
C VAL A 112 0.16 1.21 8.56
N GLY A 113 1.37 1.04 8.05
CA GLY A 113 1.93 -0.25 7.68
C GLY A 113 3.01 -0.73 8.64
N PHE A 114 3.08 -2.04 8.81
CA PHE A 114 4.08 -2.71 9.62
C PHE A 114 4.68 -3.87 8.82
N VAL A 115 5.96 -4.11 9.01
CA VAL A 115 6.63 -5.26 8.40
C VAL A 115 6.26 -6.53 9.17
N GLY A 116 6.02 -7.61 8.42
CA GLY A 116 5.67 -8.89 9.02
C GLY A 116 4.21 -8.99 9.41
N THR A 117 3.88 -10.00 10.19
CA THR A 117 2.50 -10.27 10.61
C THR A 117 2.29 -10.11 12.11
N GLY A 118 3.32 -9.59 12.82
CA GLY A 118 3.27 -9.47 14.26
C GLY A 118 3.61 -10.76 15.00
N ALA A 119 3.83 -11.83 14.27
CA ALA A 119 4.24 -13.09 14.89
C ALA A 119 5.67 -12.98 15.40
N GLN A 120 5.90 -13.57 16.54
CA GLN A 120 7.23 -13.64 17.11
C GLN A 120 8.05 -14.71 16.37
N GLU A 121 9.19 -14.29 15.87
CA GLU A 121 10.09 -15.18 15.11
C GLU A 121 11.30 -15.60 15.93
#